data_a05050c3680b7d5be8820d5b9940b55c
#
_entry.id   a05050c3680b7d5be8820d5b9940b55c
#
_cell.length_a   1.000
_cell.length_b   1.000
_cell.length_c   1.000
_cell.angle_alpha   90.00
_cell.angle_beta   90.00
_cell.angle_gamma   90.00
#
_symmetry.space_group_name_H-M   'P 1'
#
loop_
_entity.id
_entity.type
_entity.pdbx_description
1 polymer ?
#
loop_
_entity_poly.entity_id
_entity_poly.type
_entity_poly.pdbx_seq_one_letter_code
_entity_poly.pdbx_strand_id
1 'polypeptide(L)'
;MKHAEILVERRAFLNGVPPNKFDRAHADMTLEEMLREYKQAEEELLSLYKRVIQVASKEGDFVTRRLLENIRADEEKHLDTFSRLLVGMTSRFTQP
;
A
#
# COMPACT_ATOMS: atom_id res chain seq x y z
N MET A 1 -6.99 8.68 3.53
CA MET A 1 -6.57 8.83 2.12
C MET A 1 -7.41 7.93 1.25
N LYS A 2 -8.16 8.54 0.35
CA LYS A 2 -9.12 7.81 -0.46
C LYS A 2 -8.51 6.73 -1.35
N HIS A 3 -7.31 6.95 -1.90
CA HIS A 3 -6.67 5.98 -2.78
C HIS A 3 -6.23 4.72 -2.04
N ALA A 4 -5.61 4.86 -0.89
CA ALA A 4 -5.15 3.71 -0.11
C ALA A 4 -6.32 2.86 0.38
N GLU A 5 -7.39 3.49 0.86
CA GLU A 5 -8.59 2.81 1.31
C GLU A 5 -9.27 2.03 0.17
N ILE A 6 -9.43 2.67 -0.98
CA ILE A 6 -10.04 2.03 -2.16
C ILE A 6 -9.21 0.84 -2.62
N LEU A 7 -7.89 0.96 -2.64
CA LEU A 7 -7.01 -0.12 -3.07
C LEU A 7 -7.00 -1.29 -2.10
N VAL A 8 -7.01 -1.03 -0.79
CA VAL A 8 -7.09 -2.07 0.23
C VAL A 8 -8.41 -2.82 0.12
N GLU A 9 -9.53 -2.12 -0.01
CA GLU A 9 -10.84 -2.73 -0.21
C GLU A 9 -10.89 -3.56 -1.48
N ARG A 10 -10.36 -3.03 -2.58
CA ARG A 10 -10.31 -3.72 -3.87
C ARG A 10 -9.46 -4.97 -3.80
N ARG A 11 -8.32 -4.90 -3.14
CA ARG A 11 -7.44 -6.05 -2.93
C ARG A 11 -8.12 -7.13 -2.10
N ALA A 12 -8.75 -6.76 -1.00
CA ALA A 12 -9.50 -7.68 -0.15
C ALA A 12 -10.62 -8.36 -0.94
N PHE A 13 -11.37 -7.61 -1.74
CA PHE A 13 -12.42 -8.14 -2.60
C PHE A 13 -11.86 -9.13 -3.64
N LEU A 14 -10.76 -8.78 -4.32
CA LEU A 14 -10.14 -9.62 -5.32
C LEU A 14 -9.57 -10.91 -4.74
N ASN A 15 -9.13 -10.88 -3.49
CA ASN A 15 -8.63 -12.05 -2.78
C ASN A 15 -9.74 -12.85 -2.07
N GLY A 16 -10.99 -12.44 -2.21
CA GLY A 16 -12.13 -13.10 -1.58
C GLY A 16 -12.19 -12.92 -0.06
N VAL A 17 -11.49 -11.93 0.48
CA VAL A 17 -11.47 -11.64 1.93
C VAL A 17 -12.38 -10.46 2.21
N PRO A 18 -13.48 -10.64 2.97
CA PRO A 18 -14.33 -9.52 3.37
C PRO A 18 -13.56 -8.50 4.23
N PRO A 19 -13.81 -7.17 4.07
CA PRO A 19 -13.11 -6.13 4.84
C PRO A 19 -13.18 -6.31 6.36
N ASN A 20 -14.30 -6.81 6.88
CA ASN A 20 -14.45 -7.06 8.30
C ASN A 20 -13.53 -8.16 8.84
N LYS A 21 -13.16 -9.14 8.01
CA LYS A 21 -12.19 -10.17 8.40
C LYS A 21 -10.77 -9.59 8.45
N PHE A 22 -10.46 -8.66 7.55
CA PHE A 22 -9.19 -7.95 7.58
C PHE A 22 -9.03 -7.18 8.89
N ASP A 23 -10.05 -6.44 9.29
CA ASP A 23 -10.06 -5.70 10.56
C ASP A 23 -9.88 -6.62 11.76
N ARG A 24 -10.55 -7.78 11.78
CA ARG A 24 -10.41 -8.77 12.85
C ARG A 24 -9.01 -9.34 12.93
N ALA A 25 -8.38 -9.61 11.80
CA ALA A 25 -7.01 -10.15 11.75
C ALA A 25 -6.00 -9.18 12.37
N HIS A 26 -6.31 -7.88 12.39
CA HIS A 26 -5.45 -6.84 12.93
C HIS A 26 -5.83 -6.39 14.35
N ALA A 27 -6.89 -6.95 14.95
CA ALA A 27 -7.42 -6.51 16.25
C ALA A 27 -6.39 -6.61 17.38
N ASP A 28 -5.51 -7.61 17.34
CA ASP A 28 -4.51 -7.86 18.37
C ASP A 28 -3.14 -7.29 18.05
N MET A 29 -3.02 -6.55 16.95
CA MET A 29 -1.75 -6.01 16.50
C MET A 29 -1.46 -4.66 17.13
N THR A 30 -0.19 -4.39 17.40
CA THR A 30 0.28 -3.06 17.79
C THR A 30 0.20 -2.10 16.61
N LEU A 31 0.21 -0.81 16.87
CA LEU A 31 0.24 0.21 15.82
C LEU A 31 1.49 0.04 14.93
N GLU A 32 2.64 -0.26 15.53
CA GLU A 32 3.87 -0.50 14.77
C GLU A 32 3.72 -1.69 13.82
N GLU A 33 3.17 -2.81 14.30
CA GLU A 33 2.92 -3.99 13.47
C GLU A 33 1.97 -3.68 12.31
N MET A 34 0.89 -2.94 12.58
CA MET A 34 -0.03 -2.51 11.53
C MET A 34 0.65 -1.65 10.48
N LEU A 35 1.48 -0.70 10.90
CA LEU A 35 2.21 0.16 9.96
C LEU A 35 3.21 -0.63 9.11
N ARG A 36 3.86 -1.63 9.70
CA ARG A 36 4.76 -2.51 8.94
C ARG A 36 4.01 -3.32 7.90
N GLU A 37 2.85 -3.83 8.23
CA GLU A 37 2.01 -4.56 7.27
C GLU A 37 1.49 -3.64 6.16
N TYR A 38 1.06 -2.43 6.49
CA TYR A 38 0.67 -1.44 5.48
C TYR A 38 1.81 -1.13 4.54
N LYS A 39 3.00 -0.91 5.08
CA LYS A 39 4.19 -0.65 4.27
C LYS A 39 4.46 -1.79 3.30
N GLN A 40 4.42 -3.03 3.78
CA GLN A 40 4.64 -4.21 2.95
C GLN A 40 3.56 -4.34 1.87
N ALA A 41 2.31 -4.12 2.21
CA ALA A 41 1.19 -4.17 1.28
C ALA A 41 1.35 -3.11 0.17
N GLU A 42 1.76 -1.89 0.52
CA GLU A 42 2.01 -0.82 -0.44
C GLU A 42 3.18 -1.15 -1.37
N GLU A 43 4.25 -1.74 -0.84
CA GLU A 43 5.40 -2.17 -1.65
C GLU A 43 4.99 -3.23 -2.68
N GLU A 44 4.15 -4.18 -2.28
CA GLU A 44 3.61 -5.20 -3.19
C GLU A 44 2.75 -4.59 -4.28
N LEU A 45 1.89 -3.62 -3.92
CA LEU A 45 1.06 -2.89 -4.87
C LEU A 45 1.90 -2.09 -5.87
N LEU A 46 2.93 -1.43 -5.41
CA LEU A 46 3.84 -0.68 -6.29
C LEU A 46 4.53 -1.61 -7.28
N SER A 47 4.93 -2.79 -6.85
CA SER A 47 5.51 -3.81 -7.75
C SER A 47 4.51 -4.27 -8.79
N LEU A 48 3.26 -4.47 -8.40
CA LEU A 48 2.18 -4.85 -9.31
C LEU A 48 1.92 -3.74 -10.34
N TYR A 49 1.80 -2.50 -9.89
CA TYR A 49 1.60 -1.36 -10.78
C TYR A 49 2.72 -1.23 -11.80
N LYS A 50 3.96 -1.42 -11.37
CA LYS A 50 5.12 -1.39 -12.27
C LYS A 50 4.96 -2.41 -13.40
N ARG A 51 4.54 -3.63 -13.08
CA ARG A 51 4.34 -4.68 -14.08
C ARG A 51 3.20 -4.34 -15.04
N VAL A 52 2.08 -3.83 -14.53
CA VAL A 52 0.94 -3.45 -15.37
C VAL A 52 1.30 -2.25 -16.26
N ILE A 53 2.06 -1.28 -15.74
CA ILE A 53 2.55 -0.16 -16.54
C ILE A 53 3.42 -0.65 -17.71
N GLN A 54 4.28 -1.62 -17.46
CA GLN A 54 5.13 -2.21 -18.51
C GLN A 54 4.28 -2.88 -19.60
N VAL A 55 3.26 -3.65 -19.22
CA VAL A 55 2.35 -4.30 -20.16
C VAL A 55 1.54 -3.26 -20.93
N ALA A 56 1.00 -2.27 -20.27
CA ALA A 56 0.23 -1.20 -20.91
C ALA A 56 1.09 -0.43 -21.93
N SER A 57 2.34 -0.13 -21.56
CA SER A 57 3.29 0.51 -22.49
C SER A 57 3.54 -0.34 -23.73
N LYS A 58 3.76 -1.63 -23.54
CA LYS A 58 4.03 -2.56 -24.64
C LYS A 58 2.83 -2.70 -25.58
N GLU A 59 1.64 -2.65 -25.06
CA GLU A 59 0.40 -2.76 -25.85
C GLU A 59 -0.07 -1.41 -26.41
N GLY A 60 0.59 -0.31 -26.06
CA GLY A 60 0.20 1.03 -26.50
C GLY A 60 -0.99 1.60 -25.75
N ASP A 61 -1.37 1.03 -24.62
CA ASP A 61 -2.43 1.55 -23.78
C ASP A 61 -1.87 2.66 -22.86
N PHE A 62 -1.72 3.83 -23.44
CA PHE A 62 -1.12 4.98 -22.74
C PHE A 62 -2.05 5.61 -21.71
N VAL A 63 -3.36 5.42 -21.83
CA VAL A 63 -4.33 5.91 -20.84
C VAL A 63 -4.18 5.14 -19.53
N THR A 64 -4.17 3.81 -19.60
CA THR A 64 -3.97 2.96 -18.44
C THR A 64 -2.60 3.20 -17.81
N ARG A 65 -1.56 3.30 -18.62
CA ARG A 65 -0.21 3.59 -18.17
C ARG A 65 -0.16 4.89 -17.37
N ARG A 66 -0.73 5.97 -17.90
CA ARG A 66 -0.69 7.28 -17.24
C ARG A 66 -1.48 7.28 -15.93
N LEU A 67 -2.65 6.66 -15.94
CA LEU A 67 -3.45 6.53 -14.73
C LEU A 67 -2.69 5.82 -13.63
N LEU A 68 -2.06 4.70 -13.94
CA LEU A 68 -1.30 3.92 -12.97
C LEU A 68 -0.02 4.63 -12.52
N GLU A 69 0.64 5.35 -13.40
CA GLU A 69 1.80 6.17 -13.04
C GLU A 69 1.43 7.25 -12.02
N ASN A 70 0.27 7.89 -12.19
CA ASN A 70 -0.23 8.90 -11.25
C ASN A 70 -0.58 8.28 -9.89
N ILE A 71 -1.28 7.16 -9.89
CA ILE A 71 -1.61 6.44 -8.66
C ILE A 71 -0.34 5.98 -7.94
N ARG A 72 0.61 5.44 -8.68
CA ARG A 72 1.88 5.01 -8.13
C ARG A 72 2.65 6.16 -7.46
N ALA A 73 2.66 7.34 -8.07
CA ALA A 73 3.31 8.50 -7.49
C ALA A 73 2.69 8.89 -6.14
N ASP A 74 1.37 8.83 -6.03
CA ASP A 74 0.66 9.09 -4.77
C ASP A 74 0.99 8.02 -3.72
N GLU A 75 1.01 6.76 -4.10
CA GLU A 75 1.32 5.65 -3.19
C GLU A 75 2.77 5.69 -2.70
N GLU A 76 3.71 6.15 -3.51
CA GLU A 76 5.10 6.34 -3.08
C GLU A 76 5.21 7.39 -1.97
N LYS A 77 4.41 8.44 -2.02
CA LYS A 77 4.34 9.44 -0.94
C LYS A 77 3.80 8.84 0.34
N HIS A 78 2.79 7.99 0.25
CA HIS A 78 2.23 7.29 1.41
C HIS A 78 3.23 6.33 2.03
N LEU A 79 3.95 5.58 1.21
CA LEU A 79 5.00 4.67 1.66
C LEU A 79 6.10 5.42 2.40
N ASP A 80 6.51 6.58 1.88
CA ASP A 80 7.49 7.43 2.55
C ASP A 80 6.97 7.90 3.92
N THR A 81 5.72 8.30 4.00
CA THR A 81 5.08 8.70 5.26
C THR A 81 5.08 7.55 6.28
N PHE A 82 4.67 6.36 5.88
CA PHE A 82 4.68 5.18 6.75
C PHE A 82 6.09 4.82 7.22
N SER A 83 7.06 4.91 6.33
CA SER A 83 8.46 4.63 6.65
C SER A 83 8.99 5.61 7.70
N ARG A 84 8.67 6.89 7.57
CA ARG A 84 9.06 7.92 8.54
C ARG A 84 8.40 7.72 9.89
N LEU A 85 7.13 7.34 9.91
CA LEU A 85 6.40 7.04 11.15
C LEU A 85 7.03 5.86 11.87
N LEU A 86 7.38 4.80 11.14
CA LEU A 86 8.03 3.62 11.73
C LEU A 86 9.39 3.96 12.31
N VAL A 87 10.21 4.74 11.61
CA VAL A 87 11.51 5.20 12.12
C VAL A 87 11.32 6.01 13.40
N GLY A 88 10.37 6.94 13.43
CA GLY A 88 10.07 7.74 14.61
C GLY A 88 9.63 6.90 15.80
N MET A 89 8.80 5.89 15.58
CA MET A 89 8.35 4.97 16.63
C MET A 89 9.50 4.15 17.18
N THR A 90 10.31 3.56 16.30
CA THR A 90 11.48 2.77 16.68
C THR A 90 12.47 3.61 17.50
N SER A 91 12.73 4.83 17.07
CA SER A 91 13.62 5.75 17.80
C SER A 91 13.12 6.07 19.21
N ARG A 92 11.80 6.24 19.38
CA ARG A 92 11.20 6.48 20.70
C ARG A 92 11.42 5.32 21.66
N PHE A 93 11.37 4.10 21.18
CA PHE A 93 11.52 2.91 21.99
C PHE A 93 12.97 2.53 22.26
N THR A 94 13.91 3.01 21.47
CA THR A 94 15.33 2.67 21.59
C THR A 94 16.15 3.73 22.32
N GLN A 95 15.62 4.90 22.57
CA GLN A 95 16.30 5.93 23.38
C GLN A 95 16.22 5.57 24.86
N PRO A 96 17.34 5.71 25.60
CA PRO A 96 17.38 5.44 27.03
C PRO A 96 16.57 6.45 27.84
#